data_3993e11751630dc5d6b3b85b108a05fe
#
_entry.id   3993e11751630dc5d6b3b85b108a05fe
#
_cell.length_a   1.000
_cell.length_b   1.000
_cell.length_c   1.000
_cell.angle_alpha   90.00
_cell.angle_beta   90.00
_cell.angle_gamma   90.00
#
_symmetry.space_group_name_H-M   'P 1'
#
loop_
_entity.id
_entity.type
_entity.pdbx_description
1 polymer ?
#
loop_
_entity_poly.entity_id
_entity_poly.type
_entity_poly.pdbx_seq_one_letter_code
_entity_poly.pdbx_strand_id
1 'polypeptide(L)'
;LNEAQIEGIIAHEVAHVQRRDNLTAALHMLVQAIFWFHPIAWWLQRRLLEERERACDEAVMRLGGVPEVYAESVLRACRFSVGSPGTFASGISGSDLAQRVRRIVSGRPVPCLARTHKMLLMGLTALAVLGPILFGFVDVPRVSAALLQNSGGKPQFSFEVATVKPSNGQEPNRGTITSPGRFRAENVPVKDVIMFAYDLKSGSQISGYPDWVNSTEYDIDAKADENTTAALDKLPPDQRIRQLKLMVQALLAERFHLRVSYQEREIPVYALVIAKGGPKLTKSAGPKILAGGGTQSVLNERRSGELESINMSPDQFAAAAPDLFPEIGDRVVVNKTGLTGNYNWTLKWTPAQNFSGASGTLPPPGSDDSAPSLFTALQEQLGLKLESQKGSVETLVVDSIDRPTAN
;
A
#
# COMPACT_ATOMS: atom_id res chain seq x y z
N LEU A 1 -59.16 21.38 -12.62
CA LEU A 1 -58.49 22.10 -11.52
C LEU A 1 -59.13 23.48 -11.41
N ASN A 2 -59.44 23.90 -10.22
CA ASN A 2 -59.87 25.26 -9.94
C ASN A 2 -58.63 26.16 -9.66
N GLU A 3 -58.82 27.49 -9.57
CA GLU A 3 -57.73 28.46 -9.42
C GLU A 3 -56.90 28.17 -8.17
N ALA A 4 -57.52 27.92 -7.02
CA ALA A 4 -56.83 27.58 -5.77
C ALA A 4 -56.03 26.26 -5.85
N GLN A 5 -56.50 25.29 -6.62
CA GLN A 5 -55.77 24.05 -6.86
C GLN A 5 -54.53 24.23 -7.74
N ILE A 6 -54.65 25.12 -8.74
CA ILE A 6 -53.52 25.47 -9.63
C ILE A 6 -52.49 26.26 -8.84
N GLU A 7 -52.91 27.21 -8.02
CA GLU A 7 -52.03 28.02 -7.17
C GLU A 7 -51.21 27.13 -6.21
N GLY A 8 -51.84 26.13 -5.59
CA GLY A 8 -51.17 25.15 -4.72
C GLY A 8 -50.09 24.34 -5.45
N ILE A 9 -50.37 23.91 -6.70
CA ILE A 9 -49.38 23.17 -7.51
C ILE A 9 -48.24 24.08 -7.92
N ILE A 10 -48.50 25.31 -8.37
CA ILE A 10 -47.49 26.28 -8.75
C ILE A 10 -46.58 26.62 -7.53
N ALA A 11 -47.17 26.83 -6.36
CA ALA A 11 -46.41 27.08 -5.14
C ALA A 11 -45.47 25.90 -4.79
N HIS A 12 -45.89 24.66 -5.02
CA HIS A 12 -45.08 23.47 -4.85
C HIS A 12 -43.88 23.46 -5.81
N GLU A 13 -44.10 23.68 -7.09
CA GLU A 13 -43.02 23.73 -8.10
C GLU A 13 -42.04 24.89 -7.86
N VAL A 14 -42.55 26.05 -7.45
CA VAL A 14 -41.68 27.19 -7.06
C VAL A 14 -40.82 26.85 -5.85
N ALA A 15 -41.33 26.06 -4.88
CA ALA A 15 -40.51 25.61 -3.74
C ALA A 15 -39.34 24.73 -4.18
N HIS A 16 -39.52 23.83 -5.16
CA HIS A 16 -38.43 23.06 -5.76
C HIS A 16 -37.31 23.94 -6.37
N VAL A 17 -37.71 24.99 -7.08
CA VAL A 17 -36.77 25.94 -7.73
C VAL A 17 -35.99 26.74 -6.66
N GLN A 18 -36.69 27.28 -5.66
CA GLN A 18 -36.07 28.06 -4.59
C GLN A 18 -35.07 27.25 -3.78
N ARG A 19 -35.31 25.96 -3.57
CA ARG A 19 -34.44 25.04 -2.85
C ARG A 19 -33.32 24.45 -3.71
N ARG A 20 -33.31 24.75 -5.01
CA ARG A 20 -32.33 24.18 -5.98
C ARG A 20 -32.35 22.64 -5.95
N ASP A 21 -33.49 22.03 -5.87
CA ASP A 21 -33.65 20.56 -5.74
C ASP A 21 -33.04 19.80 -6.93
N ASN A 22 -32.97 20.42 -8.11
CA ASN A 22 -32.32 19.86 -9.30
C ASN A 22 -30.80 19.70 -9.09
N LEU A 23 -30.15 20.63 -8.38
CA LEU A 23 -28.71 20.53 -8.10
C LEU A 23 -28.41 19.40 -7.12
N THR A 24 -29.23 19.27 -6.07
CA THR A 24 -29.10 18.16 -5.11
C THR A 24 -29.39 16.82 -5.75
N ALA A 25 -30.35 16.74 -6.66
CA ALA A 25 -30.62 15.53 -7.44
C ALA A 25 -29.45 15.14 -8.35
N ALA A 26 -28.85 16.10 -9.05
CA ALA A 26 -27.69 15.86 -9.90
C ALA A 26 -26.47 15.34 -9.09
N LEU A 27 -26.21 15.97 -7.95
CA LEU A 27 -25.15 15.50 -7.04
C LEU A 27 -25.42 14.07 -6.54
N HIS A 28 -26.66 13.78 -6.20
CA HIS A 28 -27.04 12.45 -5.75
C HIS A 28 -26.90 11.40 -6.86
N MET A 29 -27.27 11.73 -8.11
CA MET A 29 -27.05 10.84 -9.26
C MET A 29 -25.56 10.53 -9.46
N LEU A 30 -24.68 11.51 -9.26
CA LEU A 30 -23.21 11.29 -9.31
C LEU A 30 -22.74 10.31 -8.23
N VAL A 31 -23.20 10.51 -6.98
CA VAL A 31 -22.88 9.59 -5.87
C VAL A 31 -23.39 8.19 -6.17
N GLN A 32 -24.61 8.07 -6.72
CA GLN A 32 -25.19 6.78 -7.05
C GLN A 32 -24.46 6.08 -8.21
N ALA A 33 -23.97 6.83 -9.19
CA ALA A 33 -23.15 6.29 -10.27
C ALA A 33 -21.84 5.69 -9.76
N ILE A 34 -21.23 6.31 -8.74
CA ILE A 34 -20.00 5.81 -8.11
C ILE A 34 -20.29 4.62 -7.20
N PHE A 35 -21.38 4.67 -6.40
CA PHE A 35 -21.72 3.67 -5.39
C PHE A 35 -22.93 2.82 -5.79
N TRP A 36 -23.11 2.55 -7.09
CA TRP A 36 -24.27 1.81 -7.64
C TRP A 36 -24.48 0.44 -7.01
N PHE A 37 -23.42 -0.20 -6.53
CA PHE A 37 -23.46 -1.52 -5.90
C PHE A 37 -23.80 -1.49 -4.40
N HIS A 38 -23.88 -0.29 -3.76
CA HIS A 38 -24.05 -0.18 -2.32
C HIS A 38 -25.52 0.01 -1.93
N PRO A 39 -26.14 -0.91 -1.16
CA PRO A 39 -27.58 -0.87 -0.85
C PRO A 39 -28.00 0.37 -0.07
N ILE A 40 -27.11 0.96 0.75
CA ILE A 40 -27.38 2.20 1.49
C ILE A 40 -27.56 3.38 0.53
N ALA A 41 -26.88 3.42 -0.62
CA ALA A 41 -27.05 4.49 -1.60
C ALA A 41 -28.48 4.50 -2.16
N TRP A 42 -29.06 3.33 -2.43
CA TRP A 42 -30.43 3.18 -2.89
C TRP A 42 -31.47 3.53 -1.82
N TRP A 43 -31.22 3.14 -0.57
CA TRP A 43 -32.09 3.49 0.55
C TRP A 43 -32.07 5.00 0.79
N LEU A 44 -30.92 5.63 0.77
CA LEU A 44 -30.73 7.07 0.97
C LEU A 44 -31.45 7.87 -0.12
N GLN A 45 -31.39 7.43 -1.39
CA GLN A 45 -32.08 8.06 -2.50
C GLN A 45 -33.60 8.13 -2.25
N ARG A 46 -34.21 7.02 -1.88
CA ARG A 46 -35.63 6.98 -1.58
C ARG A 46 -35.98 7.95 -0.46
N ARG A 47 -35.19 7.94 0.59
CA ARG A 47 -35.42 8.78 1.76
C ARG A 47 -35.26 10.28 1.45
N LEU A 48 -34.26 10.64 0.67
CA LEU A 48 -34.05 12.03 0.24
C LEU A 48 -35.19 12.51 -0.67
N LEU A 49 -35.68 11.67 -1.54
CA LEU A 49 -36.84 12.00 -2.39
C LEU A 49 -38.11 12.26 -1.54
N GLU A 50 -38.39 11.38 -0.58
CA GLU A 50 -39.52 11.54 0.34
C GLU A 50 -39.43 12.85 1.15
N GLU A 51 -38.27 13.15 1.72
CA GLU A 51 -38.06 14.37 2.53
C GLU A 51 -38.08 15.64 1.68
N ARG A 52 -37.65 15.57 0.43
CA ARG A 52 -37.76 16.67 -0.54
C ARG A 52 -39.20 17.03 -0.82
N GLU A 53 -40.03 16.05 -1.23
CA GLU A 53 -41.46 16.24 -1.46
C GLU A 53 -42.17 16.77 -0.23
N ARG A 54 -41.87 16.23 0.94
CA ARG A 54 -42.42 16.68 2.21
C ARG A 54 -42.11 18.13 2.50
N ALA A 55 -40.90 18.58 2.25
CA ALA A 55 -40.49 19.96 2.52
C ALA A 55 -41.19 20.95 1.55
N CYS A 56 -41.46 20.55 0.32
CA CYS A 56 -42.26 21.35 -0.63
C CYS A 56 -43.73 21.41 -0.22
N ASP A 57 -44.34 20.31 0.23
CA ASP A 57 -45.71 20.31 0.78
C ASP A 57 -45.82 21.23 2.01
N GLU A 58 -44.85 21.21 2.91
CA GLU A 58 -44.82 22.12 4.06
C GLU A 58 -44.66 23.60 3.65
N ALA A 59 -43.93 23.89 2.57
CA ALA A 59 -43.82 25.24 2.06
C ALA A 59 -45.14 25.78 1.57
N VAL A 60 -45.92 24.96 0.85
CA VAL A 60 -47.30 25.31 0.40
C VAL A 60 -48.23 25.59 1.59
N MET A 61 -48.15 24.74 2.63
CA MET A 61 -48.95 24.95 3.85
C MET A 61 -48.60 26.22 4.60
N ARG A 62 -47.31 26.61 4.65
CA ARG A 62 -46.83 27.84 5.26
C ARG A 62 -47.29 29.09 4.51
N LEU A 63 -47.49 28.99 3.23
CA LEU A 63 -48.06 30.07 2.39
C LEU A 63 -49.55 30.26 2.52
N GLY A 64 -50.21 29.48 3.40
CA GLY A 64 -51.65 29.60 3.65
C GLY A 64 -52.53 28.66 2.81
N GLY A 65 -51.93 27.64 2.20
CA GLY A 65 -52.69 26.63 1.46
C GLY A 65 -53.68 25.87 2.35
N VAL A 66 -54.92 25.70 1.88
CA VAL A 66 -55.95 24.91 2.57
C VAL A 66 -55.64 23.44 2.36
N PRO A 67 -55.45 22.64 3.44
CA PRO A 67 -54.93 21.26 3.35
C PRO A 67 -55.80 20.35 2.46
N GLU A 68 -57.12 20.48 2.56
CA GLU A 68 -58.06 19.63 1.80
C GLU A 68 -58.00 19.94 0.30
N VAL A 69 -57.96 21.25 -0.06
CA VAL A 69 -57.90 21.70 -1.46
C VAL A 69 -56.57 21.30 -2.09
N TYR A 70 -55.48 21.44 -1.34
CA TYR A 70 -54.18 21.04 -1.81
C TYR A 70 -54.02 19.50 -1.95
N ALA A 71 -54.51 18.73 -0.99
CA ALA A 71 -54.51 17.27 -1.08
C ALA A 71 -55.29 16.77 -2.29
N GLU A 72 -56.45 17.41 -2.59
CA GLU A 72 -57.21 17.08 -3.79
C GLU A 72 -56.47 17.44 -5.09
N SER A 73 -55.79 18.57 -5.12
CA SER A 73 -54.97 18.97 -6.28
C SER A 73 -53.83 17.97 -6.55
N VAL A 74 -53.13 17.48 -5.51
CA VAL A 74 -52.08 16.46 -5.62
C VAL A 74 -52.68 15.13 -6.16
N LEU A 75 -53.81 14.70 -5.66
CA LEU A 75 -54.50 13.49 -6.17
C LEU A 75 -54.90 13.62 -7.64
N ARG A 76 -55.45 14.78 -8.06
CA ARG A 76 -55.83 15.03 -9.45
C ARG A 76 -54.61 15.09 -10.37
N ALA A 77 -53.49 15.73 -9.95
CA ALA A 77 -52.25 15.79 -10.70
C ALA A 77 -51.65 14.39 -10.91
N CYS A 78 -51.63 13.56 -9.87
CA CYS A 78 -51.17 12.16 -9.98
C CYS A 78 -52.08 11.32 -10.92
N ARG A 79 -53.39 11.46 -10.89
CA ARG A 79 -54.28 10.76 -11.82
C ARG A 79 -54.05 11.16 -13.28
N PHE A 80 -53.77 12.43 -13.53
CA PHE A 80 -53.44 12.93 -14.87
C PHE A 80 -52.10 12.37 -15.37
N SER A 81 -51.08 12.32 -14.51
CA SER A 81 -49.74 11.76 -14.82
C SER A 81 -49.79 10.26 -15.15
N VAL A 82 -50.63 9.47 -14.48
CA VAL A 82 -50.75 8.02 -14.72
C VAL A 82 -51.46 7.73 -16.04
N GLY A 83 -52.31 8.64 -16.55
CA GLY A 83 -53.06 8.49 -17.80
C GLY A 83 -52.29 8.94 -19.06
N SER A 84 -51.11 9.55 -18.98
CA SER A 84 -50.37 10.07 -20.13
C SER A 84 -49.20 9.15 -20.50
N PRO A 85 -49.17 8.54 -21.69
CA PRO A 85 -48.02 7.76 -22.15
C PRO A 85 -46.87 8.72 -22.48
N GLY A 86 -45.89 8.79 -21.60
CA GLY A 86 -44.67 9.59 -21.85
C GLY A 86 -44.18 10.43 -20.68
N THR A 87 -44.91 10.58 -19.63
CA THR A 87 -44.41 11.23 -18.40
C THR A 87 -43.77 10.18 -17.51
N PHE A 88 -42.47 10.35 -17.29
CA PHE A 88 -41.72 9.57 -16.30
C PHE A 88 -42.24 9.91 -14.89
N ALA A 89 -43.35 9.30 -14.49
CA ALA A 89 -43.77 9.25 -13.09
C ALA A 89 -42.77 8.32 -12.37
N SER A 90 -41.60 8.85 -12.03
CA SER A 90 -40.57 8.11 -11.35
C SER A 90 -41.07 7.69 -9.97
N GLY A 91 -41.55 6.42 -9.87
CA GLY A 91 -41.48 5.67 -8.64
C GLY A 91 -42.39 6.03 -7.48
N ILE A 92 -43.48 6.76 -7.70
CA ILE A 92 -44.49 6.98 -6.65
C ILE A 92 -45.35 5.72 -6.53
N SER A 93 -45.01 4.89 -5.54
CA SER A 93 -45.90 3.78 -5.13
C SER A 93 -47.21 4.33 -4.60
N GLY A 94 -48.35 3.66 -4.90
CA GLY A 94 -49.63 4.08 -4.38
C GLY A 94 -49.72 4.20 -2.86
N SER A 95 -48.89 3.46 -2.13
CA SER A 95 -48.72 3.56 -0.68
C SER A 95 -48.08 4.91 -0.26
N ASP A 96 -47.16 5.44 -1.04
CA ASP A 96 -46.43 6.70 -0.74
C ASP A 96 -47.39 7.89 -0.95
N LEU A 97 -48.22 7.84 -1.99
CA LEU A 97 -49.23 8.86 -2.24
C LEU A 97 -50.27 8.91 -1.13
N ALA A 98 -50.81 7.76 -0.68
CA ALA A 98 -51.77 7.72 0.42
C ALA A 98 -51.16 8.27 1.74
N GLN A 99 -49.90 7.99 1.99
CA GLN A 99 -49.20 8.51 3.16
C GLN A 99 -48.95 10.03 3.05
N ARG A 100 -48.65 10.53 1.84
CA ARG A 100 -48.45 11.96 1.55
C ARG A 100 -49.75 12.73 1.79
N VAL A 101 -50.87 12.29 1.20
CA VAL A 101 -52.19 12.90 1.38
C VAL A 101 -52.61 12.89 2.84
N ARG A 102 -52.45 11.79 3.56
CA ARG A 102 -52.77 11.70 5.00
C ARG A 102 -51.95 12.69 5.84
N ARG A 103 -50.68 12.94 5.49
CA ARG A 103 -49.80 13.91 6.16
C ARG A 103 -50.29 15.36 5.92
N ILE A 104 -50.63 15.70 4.66
CA ILE A 104 -51.16 17.01 4.29
C ILE A 104 -52.42 17.34 5.09
N VAL A 105 -53.39 16.42 5.07
CA VAL A 105 -54.70 16.60 5.76
C VAL A 105 -54.54 16.62 7.31
N SER A 106 -53.61 15.85 7.86
CA SER A 106 -53.43 15.80 9.33
C SER A 106 -52.83 17.08 9.93
N GLY A 107 -52.28 17.97 9.10
CA GLY A 107 -51.80 19.31 9.52
C GLY A 107 -50.77 19.33 10.65
N ARG A 108 -50.15 18.21 10.98
CA ARG A 108 -49.17 18.15 12.09
C ARG A 108 -47.90 18.88 11.71
N PRO A 109 -47.58 20.00 12.39
CA PRO A 109 -46.33 20.70 12.15
C PRO A 109 -45.18 19.79 12.53
N VAL A 110 -44.20 19.69 11.67
CA VAL A 110 -42.95 19.00 12.02
C VAL A 110 -42.18 19.87 12.99
N PRO A 111 -41.75 19.36 14.13
CA PRO A 111 -40.95 20.12 15.06
C PRO A 111 -39.65 20.54 14.36
N CYS A 112 -39.43 21.87 14.27
CA CYS A 112 -38.17 22.40 13.76
C CYS A 112 -37.02 21.90 14.67
N LEU A 113 -36.05 21.22 14.08
CA LEU A 113 -34.88 20.80 14.83
C LEU A 113 -34.26 22.02 15.54
N ALA A 114 -34.11 21.93 16.85
CA ALA A 114 -33.44 22.96 17.64
C ALA A 114 -32.02 23.22 17.07
N ARG A 115 -31.54 24.44 17.13
CA ARG A 115 -30.22 24.84 16.64
C ARG A 115 -29.11 23.92 17.14
N THR A 116 -29.19 23.46 18.38
CA THR A 116 -28.28 22.52 19.01
C THR A 116 -28.21 21.18 18.29
N HIS A 117 -29.37 20.62 17.89
CA HIS A 117 -29.40 19.36 17.14
C HIS A 117 -28.86 19.53 15.70
N LYS A 118 -29.05 20.67 15.07
CA LYS A 118 -28.46 20.98 13.77
C LYS A 118 -26.94 21.06 13.85
N MET A 119 -26.40 21.71 14.87
CA MET A 119 -24.95 21.79 15.12
C MET A 119 -24.36 20.42 15.42
N LEU A 120 -25.04 19.61 16.22
CA LEU A 120 -24.60 18.25 16.55
C LEU A 120 -24.58 17.36 15.29
N LEU A 121 -25.61 17.42 14.44
CA LEU A 121 -25.63 16.69 13.18
C LEU A 121 -24.55 17.16 12.20
N MET A 122 -24.29 18.47 12.11
CA MET A 122 -23.20 19.00 11.30
C MET A 122 -21.82 18.56 11.85
N GLY A 123 -21.64 18.55 13.15
CA GLY A 123 -20.42 18.04 13.79
C GLY A 123 -20.21 16.55 13.53
N LEU A 124 -21.27 15.76 13.65
CA LEU A 124 -21.22 14.31 13.38
C LEU A 124 -20.91 13.99 11.90
N THR A 125 -21.52 14.77 10.98
CA THR A 125 -21.25 14.62 9.53
C THR A 125 -19.83 15.06 9.19
N ALA A 126 -19.37 16.17 9.77
CA ALA A 126 -17.97 16.62 9.63
C ALA A 126 -17.00 15.57 10.16
N LEU A 127 -17.26 14.98 11.33
CA LEU A 127 -16.45 13.91 11.90
C LEU A 127 -16.46 12.64 11.05
N ALA A 128 -17.61 12.27 10.49
CA ALA A 128 -17.73 11.09 9.61
C ALA A 128 -17.01 11.26 8.27
N VAL A 129 -16.91 12.49 7.75
CA VAL A 129 -16.21 12.79 6.49
C VAL A 129 -14.74 13.09 6.74
N LEU A 130 -14.42 13.90 7.71
CA LEU A 130 -13.05 14.33 8.04
C LEU A 130 -12.31 13.28 8.89
N GLY A 131 -13.02 12.50 9.69
CA GLY A 131 -12.44 11.46 10.55
C GLY A 131 -11.59 10.46 9.77
N PRO A 132 -12.11 9.79 8.73
CA PRO A 132 -11.33 8.89 7.90
C PRO A 132 -10.16 9.59 7.19
N ILE A 133 -10.34 10.85 6.77
CA ILE A 133 -9.28 11.64 6.15
C ILE A 133 -8.18 11.96 7.16
N LEU A 134 -8.53 12.43 8.35
CA LEU A 134 -7.57 12.74 9.42
C LEU A 134 -6.92 11.46 9.99
N PHE A 135 -7.68 10.38 10.18
CA PHE A 135 -7.14 9.08 10.57
C PHE A 135 -6.24 8.49 9.49
N GLY A 136 -6.60 8.66 8.20
CA GLY A 136 -5.76 8.29 7.08
C GLY A 136 -4.43 9.07 7.03
N PHE A 137 -4.36 10.28 7.56
CA PHE A 137 -3.11 11.04 7.68
C PHE A 137 -2.29 10.67 8.94
N VAL A 138 -2.91 10.14 10.00
CA VAL A 138 -2.24 9.82 11.26
C VAL A 138 -1.74 8.36 11.31
N ASP A 139 -2.47 7.43 10.70
CA ASP A 139 -2.19 5.99 10.70
C ASP A 139 -2.05 5.38 9.30
N VAL A 140 -1.66 6.15 8.31
CA VAL A 140 -1.04 5.50 7.18
C VAL A 140 0.31 4.99 7.72
N PRO A 141 0.46 3.67 8.04
CA PRO A 141 1.77 3.10 7.92
C PRO A 141 2.17 3.57 6.52
N ARG A 142 3.31 4.23 6.40
CA ARG A 142 3.87 4.61 5.12
C ARG A 142 3.90 3.35 4.25
N VAL A 143 2.74 2.98 3.74
CA VAL A 143 2.63 2.16 2.54
C VAL A 143 3.31 3.04 1.53
N SER A 144 4.57 2.77 1.41
CA SER A 144 5.52 3.56 0.63
C SER A 144 4.83 3.90 -0.66
N ALA A 145 4.86 5.16 -1.05
CA ALA A 145 4.45 5.64 -2.37
C ALA A 145 5.13 4.86 -3.53
N ALA A 146 6.03 3.94 -3.20
CA ALA A 146 6.58 2.89 -4.04
C ALA A 146 5.50 1.93 -4.60
N LEU A 147 4.36 1.71 -3.92
CA LEU A 147 3.29 0.84 -4.44
C LEU A 147 2.40 1.52 -5.48
N LEU A 148 2.29 2.86 -5.47
CA LEU A 148 1.58 3.61 -6.50
C LEU A 148 2.46 3.97 -7.70
N GLN A 149 3.77 3.88 -7.59
CA GLN A 149 4.71 4.08 -8.70
C GLN A 149 4.96 2.84 -9.56
N ASN A 150 4.53 1.66 -9.14
CA ASN A 150 4.65 0.44 -9.94
C ASN A 150 3.50 0.22 -10.94
N SER A 151 2.55 1.16 -11.02
CA SER A 151 1.52 1.16 -12.07
C SER A 151 2.03 1.95 -13.28
N GLY A 152 2.92 1.36 -14.09
CA GLY A 152 3.10 1.77 -15.49
C GLY A 152 3.92 3.04 -15.77
N GLY A 153 4.64 3.61 -14.82
CA GLY A 153 5.64 4.65 -15.11
C GLY A 153 6.87 4.00 -15.74
N LYS A 154 7.20 4.39 -16.99
CA LYS A 154 8.51 4.04 -17.58
C LYS A 154 9.59 4.46 -16.58
N PRO A 155 10.60 3.61 -16.32
CA PRO A 155 11.72 3.98 -15.46
C PRO A 155 12.36 5.26 -16.01
N GLN A 156 12.71 6.18 -15.11
CA GLN A 156 13.37 7.44 -15.48
C GLN A 156 14.69 7.20 -16.20
N PHE A 157 15.31 6.05 -15.93
CA PHE A 157 16.56 5.57 -16.53
C PHE A 157 16.34 4.17 -17.10
N SER A 158 17.01 3.86 -18.21
CA SER A 158 16.98 2.54 -18.87
C SER A 158 18.37 2.11 -19.28
N PHE A 159 18.56 0.81 -19.47
CA PHE A 159 19.76 0.32 -20.14
C PHE A 159 19.65 0.58 -21.63
N GLU A 160 20.74 1.02 -22.25
CA GLU A 160 20.86 1.23 -23.69
C GLU A 160 21.11 -0.10 -24.39
N VAL A 161 21.99 -0.92 -23.81
CA VAL A 161 22.37 -2.25 -24.32
C VAL A 161 22.27 -3.26 -23.21
N ALA A 162 21.66 -4.40 -23.51
CA ALA A 162 21.59 -5.53 -22.61
C ALA A 162 21.75 -6.84 -23.38
N THR A 163 22.70 -7.66 -22.96
CA THR A 163 22.89 -9.03 -23.44
C THR A 163 22.44 -10.00 -22.35
N VAL A 164 21.68 -11.03 -22.76
CA VAL A 164 21.22 -12.11 -21.88
C VAL A 164 21.54 -13.42 -22.57
N LYS A 165 22.37 -14.27 -21.96
CA LYS A 165 22.78 -15.56 -22.52
C LYS A 165 22.64 -16.64 -21.43
N PRO A 166 22.22 -17.87 -21.79
CA PRO A 166 22.39 -19.02 -20.92
C PRO A 166 23.89 -19.16 -20.57
N SER A 167 24.19 -19.37 -19.29
CA SER A 167 25.59 -19.56 -18.88
C SER A 167 26.09 -20.94 -19.31
N ASN A 168 27.33 -20.99 -19.74
CA ASN A 168 28.02 -22.21 -20.09
C ASN A 168 28.76 -22.88 -18.94
N GLY A 169 28.69 -22.30 -17.73
CA GLY A 169 29.36 -22.81 -16.52
C GLY A 169 30.90 -22.76 -16.59
N GLN A 170 31.47 -22.10 -17.59
CA GLN A 170 32.92 -22.00 -17.78
C GLN A 170 33.56 -20.78 -17.13
N GLU A 171 32.74 -19.78 -16.75
CA GLU A 171 33.23 -18.60 -16.06
C GLU A 171 33.53 -18.93 -14.59
N PRO A 172 34.72 -18.57 -14.07
CA PRO A 172 35.09 -18.88 -12.69
C PRO A 172 34.33 -18.06 -11.65
N ASN A 173 33.68 -16.99 -12.09
CA ASN A 173 32.97 -16.08 -11.21
C ASN A 173 31.47 -16.39 -11.20
N ARG A 174 30.90 -16.44 -10.00
CA ARG A 174 29.47 -16.50 -9.78
C ARG A 174 29.07 -15.29 -8.95
N GLY A 175 28.15 -14.50 -9.44
CA GLY A 175 27.63 -13.38 -8.68
C GLY A 175 27.15 -12.20 -9.50
N THR A 176 26.75 -11.16 -8.78
CA THR A 176 26.25 -9.92 -9.36
C THR A 176 27.21 -8.78 -9.05
N ILE A 177 27.62 -8.06 -10.08
CA ILE A 177 28.48 -6.87 -9.99
C ILE A 177 27.67 -5.67 -10.42
N THR A 178 27.59 -4.66 -9.58
CA THR A 178 26.89 -3.41 -9.87
C THR A 178 27.86 -2.24 -9.88
N SER A 179 27.74 -1.39 -10.88
CA SER A 179 28.42 -0.10 -10.93
C SER A 179 27.44 0.96 -11.46
N PRO A 180 27.74 2.26 -11.34
CA PRO A 180 26.86 3.27 -11.88
C PRO A 180 26.53 3.01 -13.36
N GLY A 181 25.25 2.88 -13.67
CA GLY A 181 24.77 2.61 -15.04
C GLY A 181 25.10 1.22 -15.61
N ARG A 182 25.67 0.30 -14.84
CA ARG A 182 25.95 -1.08 -15.30
C ARG A 182 25.51 -2.12 -14.29
N PHE A 183 24.84 -3.13 -14.81
CA PHE A 183 24.47 -4.35 -14.07
C PHE A 183 25.07 -5.56 -14.80
N ARG A 184 25.83 -6.37 -14.08
CA ARG A 184 26.43 -7.60 -14.59
C ARG A 184 26.13 -8.75 -13.65
N ALA A 185 25.59 -9.83 -14.16
CA ALA A 185 25.37 -11.08 -13.46
C ALA A 185 26.04 -12.21 -14.24
N GLU A 186 26.87 -13.02 -13.58
CA GLU A 186 27.61 -14.14 -14.17
C GLU A 186 27.26 -15.42 -13.43
N ASN A 187 26.86 -16.46 -14.16
CA ASN A 187 26.43 -17.75 -13.61
C ASN A 187 25.35 -17.62 -12.53
N VAL A 188 24.34 -16.79 -12.77
CA VAL A 188 23.31 -16.45 -11.76
C VAL A 188 21.94 -16.98 -12.22
N PRO A 189 21.21 -17.71 -11.35
CA PRO A 189 19.81 -18.04 -11.61
C PRO A 189 18.95 -16.80 -11.75
N VAL A 190 17.94 -16.84 -12.63
CA VAL A 190 17.02 -15.71 -12.81
C VAL A 190 16.31 -15.33 -11.51
N LYS A 191 16.06 -16.31 -10.63
CA LYS A 191 15.51 -16.09 -9.29
C LYS A 191 16.33 -15.05 -8.50
N ASP A 192 17.66 -15.17 -8.50
CA ASP A 192 18.54 -14.28 -7.73
C ASP A 192 18.53 -12.87 -8.35
N VAL A 193 18.43 -12.76 -9.67
CA VAL A 193 18.26 -11.47 -10.35
C VAL A 193 16.92 -10.81 -10.00
N ILE A 194 15.84 -11.59 -9.92
CA ILE A 194 14.54 -11.10 -9.46
C ILE A 194 14.63 -10.66 -7.99
N MET A 195 15.25 -11.46 -7.12
CA MET A 195 15.43 -11.11 -5.71
C MET A 195 16.20 -9.80 -5.55
N PHE A 196 17.27 -9.60 -6.31
CA PHE A 196 18.01 -8.33 -6.34
C PHE A 196 17.12 -7.17 -6.81
N ALA A 197 16.41 -7.33 -7.93
CA ALA A 197 15.62 -6.27 -8.55
C ALA A 197 14.46 -5.81 -7.66
N TYR A 198 13.82 -6.74 -6.95
CA TYR A 198 12.67 -6.48 -6.07
C TYR A 198 13.02 -6.36 -4.59
N ASP A 199 14.33 -6.31 -4.26
CA ASP A 199 14.84 -6.17 -2.88
C ASP A 199 14.35 -7.26 -1.91
N LEU A 200 14.17 -8.48 -2.41
CA LEU A 200 13.75 -9.62 -1.60
C LEU A 200 14.95 -10.13 -0.80
N LYS A 201 14.73 -10.39 0.48
CA LYS A 201 15.78 -10.82 1.43
C LYS A 201 15.85 -12.32 1.64
N SER A 202 14.87 -13.04 1.11
CA SER A 202 14.74 -14.49 1.28
C SER A 202 14.06 -15.09 0.09
N GLY A 203 14.50 -16.27 -0.34
CA GLY A 203 13.84 -17.04 -1.40
C GLY A 203 12.43 -17.48 -1.04
N SER A 204 12.07 -17.46 0.25
CA SER A 204 10.71 -17.70 0.71
C SER A 204 9.74 -16.55 0.40
N GLN A 205 10.27 -15.36 0.04
CA GLN A 205 9.46 -14.21 -0.37
C GLN A 205 9.05 -14.24 -1.85
N ILE A 206 9.52 -15.21 -2.65
CA ILE A 206 9.15 -15.34 -4.06
C ILE A 206 8.51 -16.69 -4.33
N SER A 207 7.42 -16.71 -5.12
CA SER A 207 6.69 -17.93 -5.48
C SER A 207 6.03 -17.82 -6.85
N GLY A 208 5.46 -18.93 -7.35
CA GLY A 208 4.70 -18.95 -8.61
C GLY A 208 5.56 -19.06 -9.87
N TYR A 209 6.86 -19.21 -9.76
CA TYR A 209 7.77 -19.34 -10.89
C TYR A 209 8.01 -20.80 -11.30
N PRO A 210 8.27 -21.10 -12.59
CA PRO A 210 8.64 -22.41 -13.05
C PRO A 210 10.08 -22.80 -12.63
N ASP A 211 10.36 -24.10 -12.52
CA ASP A 211 11.63 -24.65 -11.99
C ASP A 211 12.89 -24.10 -12.66
N TRP A 212 12.84 -23.80 -13.96
CA TRP A 212 13.98 -23.27 -14.69
C TRP A 212 14.47 -21.92 -14.17
N VAL A 213 13.61 -21.13 -13.55
CA VAL A 213 13.98 -19.83 -12.96
C VAL A 213 15.00 -19.97 -11.84
N ASN A 214 14.95 -21.12 -11.14
CA ASN A 214 15.89 -21.42 -10.06
C ASN A 214 17.07 -22.29 -10.53
N SER A 215 16.90 -23.08 -11.58
CA SER A 215 17.90 -24.09 -12.01
C SER A 215 18.74 -23.67 -13.21
N THR A 216 18.26 -22.73 -14.04
CA THR A 216 19.00 -22.29 -15.23
C THR A 216 19.76 -21.00 -14.90
N GLU A 217 21.07 -21.04 -15.07
CA GLU A 217 21.95 -19.89 -14.85
C GLU A 217 22.09 -19.08 -16.15
N TYR A 218 22.18 -17.77 -15.99
CA TYR A 218 22.34 -16.81 -17.08
C TYR A 218 23.52 -15.86 -16.82
N ASP A 219 24.11 -15.41 -17.93
CA ASP A 219 25.03 -14.29 -17.96
C ASP A 219 24.29 -13.08 -18.50
N ILE A 220 24.21 -12.03 -17.70
CA ILE A 220 23.53 -10.78 -18.05
C ILE A 220 24.56 -9.65 -17.97
N ASP A 221 24.69 -8.87 -19.03
CA ASP A 221 25.47 -7.63 -19.03
C ASP A 221 24.63 -6.51 -19.62
N ALA A 222 24.24 -5.57 -18.79
CA ALA A 222 23.40 -4.44 -19.13
C ALA A 222 24.08 -3.13 -18.80
N LYS A 223 24.15 -2.22 -19.78
CA LYS A 223 24.84 -0.93 -19.70
C LYS A 223 23.90 0.20 -20.12
N ALA A 224 23.87 1.26 -19.33
CA ALA A 224 23.21 2.51 -19.65
C ALA A 224 24.08 3.40 -20.55
N ASP A 225 23.47 4.38 -21.21
CA ASP A 225 24.18 5.43 -21.93
C ASP A 225 25.00 6.32 -20.98
N GLU A 226 25.92 7.11 -21.53
CA GLU A 226 26.81 7.98 -20.77
C GLU A 226 26.08 9.08 -19.97
N ASN A 227 24.99 9.61 -20.52
CA ASN A 227 24.20 10.66 -19.85
C ASN A 227 23.48 10.09 -18.63
N THR A 228 22.86 8.92 -18.79
CA THR A 228 22.21 8.17 -17.70
C THR A 228 23.23 7.78 -16.63
N THR A 229 24.41 7.28 -17.03
CA THR A 229 25.48 6.93 -16.09
C THR A 229 25.95 8.15 -15.29
N ALA A 230 26.22 9.28 -15.95
CA ALA A 230 26.60 10.53 -15.30
C ALA A 230 25.50 11.09 -14.37
N ALA A 231 24.23 10.90 -14.73
CA ALA A 231 23.10 11.30 -13.88
C ALA A 231 23.00 10.40 -12.62
N LEU A 232 23.19 9.09 -12.78
CA LEU A 232 23.20 8.14 -11.65
C LEU A 232 24.38 8.38 -10.71
N ASP A 233 25.54 8.75 -11.21
CA ASP A 233 26.73 9.07 -10.40
C ASP A 233 26.52 10.26 -9.46
N LYS A 234 25.67 11.20 -9.84
CA LYS A 234 25.33 12.38 -9.03
C LYS A 234 24.34 12.05 -7.89
N LEU A 235 23.69 10.88 -7.95
CA LEU A 235 22.75 10.48 -6.91
C LEU A 235 23.46 9.95 -5.66
N PRO A 236 22.87 10.14 -4.47
CA PRO A 236 23.31 9.45 -3.27
C PRO A 236 23.31 7.92 -3.47
N PRO A 237 24.22 7.16 -2.83
CA PRO A 237 24.36 5.71 -3.01
C PRO A 237 23.05 4.92 -2.91
N ASP A 238 22.21 5.26 -1.91
CA ASP A 238 20.91 4.58 -1.70
C ASP A 238 19.91 4.87 -2.82
N GLN A 239 19.93 6.06 -3.40
CA GLN A 239 19.07 6.41 -4.52
C GLN A 239 19.59 5.75 -5.81
N ARG A 240 20.90 5.71 -5.98
CA ARG A 240 21.56 5.06 -7.12
C ARG A 240 21.21 3.59 -7.22
N ILE A 241 21.33 2.86 -6.12
CA ILE A 241 21.00 1.43 -6.09
C ILE A 241 19.50 1.19 -6.34
N ARG A 242 18.63 2.06 -5.81
CA ARG A 242 17.19 1.97 -6.10
C ARG A 242 16.88 2.17 -7.58
N GLN A 243 17.52 3.15 -8.23
CA GLN A 243 17.34 3.37 -9.66
C GLN A 243 17.85 2.19 -10.48
N LEU A 244 19.00 1.63 -10.11
CA LEU A 244 19.56 0.45 -10.77
C LEU A 244 18.60 -0.75 -10.65
N LYS A 245 18.00 -0.98 -9.48
CA LYS A 245 17.00 -2.03 -9.28
C LYS A 245 15.78 -1.84 -10.19
N LEU A 246 15.26 -0.61 -10.33
CA LEU A 246 14.17 -0.30 -11.26
C LEU A 246 14.55 -0.56 -12.72
N MET A 247 15.79 -0.24 -13.12
CA MET A 247 16.29 -0.55 -14.45
C MET A 247 16.36 -2.06 -14.70
N VAL A 248 16.77 -2.85 -13.69
CA VAL A 248 16.78 -4.33 -13.78
C VAL A 248 15.37 -4.90 -13.83
N GLN A 249 14.40 -4.31 -13.08
CA GLN A 249 13.00 -4.71 -13.21
C GLN A 249 12.47 -4.51 -14.64
N ALA A 250 12.79 -3.37 -15.25
CA ALA A 250 12.42 -3.09 -16.64
C ALA A 250 13.07 -4.08 -17.62
N LEU A 251 14.35 -4.42 -17.40
CA LEU A 251 15.06 -5.43 -18.18
C LEU A 251 14.39 -6.82 -18.07
N LEU A 252 14.01 -7.23 -16.86
CA LEU A 252 13.31 -8.50 -16.63
C LEU A 252 11.93 -8.51 -17.30
N ALA A 253 11.20 -7.41 -17.24
CA ALA A 253 9.91 -7.28 -17.91
C ALA A 253 10.05 -7.33 -19.45
N GLU A 254 11.10 -6.73 -20.01
CA GLU A 254 11.34 -6.70 -21.47
C GLU A 254 11.86 -8.03 -21.99
N ARG A 255 12.88 -8.62 -21.34
CA ARG A 255 13.61 -9.77 -21.87
C ARG A 255 13.03 -11.12 -21.45
N PHE A 256 12.42 -11.17 -20.26
CA PHE A 256 11.82 -12.39 -19.71
C PHE A 256 10.29 -12.31 -19.64
N HIS A 257 9.67 -11.23 -20.14
CA HIS A 257 8.23 -10.95 -20.02
C HIS A 257 7.69 -11.15 -18.59
N LEU A 258 8.55 -10.81 -17.61
CA LEU A 258 8.23 -10.98 -16.20
C LEU A 258 7.03 -10.10 -15.81
N ARG A 259 6.02 -10.75 -15.25
CA ARG A 259 4.89 -10.09 -14.58
C ARG A 259 4.80 -10.60 -13.15
N VAL A 260 4.61 -9.69 -12.22
CA VAL A 260 4.58 -10.01 -10.79
C VAL A 260 3.44 -9.29 -10.10
N SER A 261 2.95 -9.91 -9.03
CA SER A 261 2.00 -9.32 -8.09
C SER A 261 2.51 -9.49 -6.66
N TYR A 262 2.01 -8.66 -5.76
CA TYR A 262 2.36 -8.75 -4.34
C TYR A 262 1.21 -9.37 -3.56
N GLN A 263 1.51 -10.29 -2.65
CA GLN A 263 0.55 -10.94 -1.76
C GLN A 263 1.11 -11.01 -0.35
N GLU A 264 0.29 -10.72 0.64
CA GLU A 264 0.64 -11.03 2.02
C GLU A 264 0.48 -12.53 2.29
N ARG A 265 1.53 -13.16 2.80
CA ARG A 265 1.53 -14.58 3.19
C ARG A 265 2.13 -14.78 4.56
N GLU A 266 1.58 -15.71 5.29
CA GLU A 266 2.22 -16.21 6.52
C GLU A 266 3.36 -17.16 6.16
N ILE A 267 4.60 -16.70 6.40
CA ILE A 267 5.80 -17.51 6.19
C ILE A 267 6.60 -17.64 7.49
N PRO A 268 7.47 -18.65 7.62
CA PRO A 268 8.39 -18.75 8.74
C PRO A 268 9.37 -17.58 8.72
N VAL A 269 9.41 -16.81 9.80
CA VAL A 269 10.29 -15.65 9.98
C VAL A 269 11.04 -15.75 11.29
N TYR A 270 12.10 -14.96 11.42
CA TYR A 270 12.66 -14.64 12.73
C TYR A 270 12.16 -13.29 13.20
N ALA A 271 11.58 -13.23 14.39
CA ALA A 271 11.32 -11.96 15.06
C ALA A 271 12.56 -11.52 15.83
N LEU A 272 13.07 -10.34 15.52
CA LEU A 272 14.08 -9.69 16.33
C LEU A 272 13.39 -9.02 17.52
N VAL A 273 13.63 -9.51 18.72
CA VAL A 273 13.03 -9.03 19.96
C VAL A 273 14.09 -8.66 20.98
N ILE A 274 13.72 -7.91 22.03
CA ILE A 274 14.61 -7.62 23.15
C ILE A 274 14.72 -8.86 24.04
N ALA A 275 15.96 -9.26 24.37
CA ALA A 275 16.21 -10.36 25.31
C ALA A 275 15.88 -9.95 26.76
N LYS A 276 15.72 -10.93 27.66
CA LYS A 276 15.33 -10.71 29.08
C LYS A 276 16.22 -9.74 29.84
N GLY A 277 17.45 -9.52 29.40
CA GLY A 277 18.40 -8.57 30.02
C GLY A 277 18.29 -7.13 29.55
N GLY A 278 17.39 -6.84 28.61
CA GLY A 278 17.26 -5.54 27.95
C GLY A 278 18.31 -5.32 26.84
N PRO A 279 18.13 -4.25 26.01
CA PRO A 279 19.05 -3.95 24.93
C PRO A 279 20.39 -3.43 25.48
N LYS A 280 21.49 -3.94 24.93
CA LYS A 280 22.86 -3.52 25.25
C LYS A 280 23.48 -2.71 24.11
N LEU A 281 22.65 -1.97 23.40
CA LEU A 281 23.04 -1.14 22.26
C LEU A 281 23.41 0.27 22.70
N THR A 282 24.44 0.85 22.12
CA THR A 282 24.80 2.25 22.37
C THR A 282 24.06 3.16 21.39
N LYS A 283 23.25 4.10 21.90
CA LYS A 283 22.54 5.03 21.04
C LYS A 283 23.53 5.89 20.25
N SER A 284 23.34 5.96 18.93
CA SER A 284 24.21 6.78 18.07
C SER A 284 23.98 8.27 18.34
N ALA A 285 25.05 9.03 18.43
CA ALA A 285 25.02 10.49 18.61
C ALA A 285 24.59 11.26 17.35
N GLY A 286 24.25 10.55 16.28
CA GLY A 286 23.84 11.09 15.00
C GLY A 286 24.70 10.62 13.83
N PRO A 287 24.27 10.85 12.60
CA PRO A 287 25.00 10.40 11.42
C PRO A 287 26.33 11.14 11.28
N LYS A 288 27.42 10.42 11.06
CA LYS A 288 28.64 11.01 10.52
C LYS A 288 28.32 11.46 9.09
N ILE A 289 28.23 12.75 8.89
CA ILE A 289 28.07 13.35 7.55
C ILE A 289 29.39 13.17 6.84
N LEU A 290 29.40 12.38 5.77
CA LEU A 290 30.56 12.29 4.87
C LEU A 290 30.67 13.57 4.03
N ALA A 291 31.90 13.90 3.60
CA ALA A 291 32.19 14.95 2.64
C ALA A 291 31.52 14.62 1.29
N GLY A 292 30.23 14.89 1.16
CA GLY A 292 29.38 14.52 0.02
C GLY A 292 27.90 14.41 0.39
N GLY A 293 27.50 14.67 1.66
CA GLY A 293 26.12 14.83 2.09
C GLY A 293 25.33 13.54 2.35
N GLY A 294 25.96 12.37 2.34
CA GLY A 294 25.33 11.09 2.65
C GLY A 294 25.41 10.74 4.13
N THR A 295 24.31 10.24 4.70
CA THR A 295 24.28 9.63 6.05
C THR A 295 24.78 8.20 5.94
N GLN A 296 25.88 7.87 6.57
CA GLN A 296 26.48 6.53 6.48
C GLN A 296 26.05 5.68 7.67
N SER A 297 25.24 4.65 7.39
CA SER A 297 25.23 3.42 8.19
C SER A 297 26.41 2.58 7.69
N VAL A 298 27.39 2.30 8.52
CA VAL A 298 28.57 1.51 8.13
C VAL A 298 28.50 0.17 8.83
N LEU A 299 28.49 -0.89 8.03
CA LEU A 299 28.80 -2.25 8.47
C LEU A 299 30.25 -2.54 8.07
N ASN A 300 31.12 -2.73 9.04
CA ASN A 300 32.48 -3.13 8.81
C ASN A 300 32.67 -4.57 9.29
N GLU A 301 32.85 -5.49 8.39
CA GLU A 301 33.36 -6.81 8.71
C GLU A 301 34.87 -6.66 8.94
N ARG A 302 35.27 -6.67 10.21
CA ARG A 302 36.69 -6.53 10.58
C ARG A 302 37.45 -7.84 10.37
N ARG A 303 36.81 -8.96 10.66
CA ARG A 303 37.28 -10.34 10.44
C ARG A 303 36.08 -11.25 10.33
N SER A 304 36.26 -12.46 9.79
CA SER A 304 35.24 -13.50 9.85
C SER A 304 34.83 -13.71 11.32
N GLY A 305 33.53 -13.47 11.61
CA GLY A 305 33.00 -13.56 12.97
C GLY A 305 33.11 -12.28 13.82
N GLU A 306 33.48 -11.14 13.25
CA GLU A 306 33.46 -9.84 13.94
C GLU A 306 32.84 -8.75 13.06
N LEU A 307 31.71 -8.23 13.47
CA LEU A 307 30.94 -7.21 12.77
C LEU A 307 30.77 -5.96 13.64
N GLU A 308 31.12 -4.81 13.10
CA GLU A 308 30.89 -3.50 13.73
C GLU A 308 29.87 -2.71 12.94
N SER A 309 28.89 -2.18 13.64
CA SER A 309 27.86 -1.31 13.08
C SER A 309 27.92 0.08 13.67
N ILE A 310 27.86 1.09 12.82
CA ILE A 310 27.80 2.50 13.18
C ILE A 310 26.52 3.09 12.60
N ASN A 311 25.70 3.70 13.46
CA ASN A 311 24.48 4.45 13.09
C ASN A 311 23.45 3.61 12.34
N MET A 312 23.17 2.39 12.77
CA MET A 312 22.21 1.48 12.18
C MET A 312 20.93 1.41 13.01
N SER A 313 19.76 1.48 12.35
CA SER A 313 18.48 1.23 13.01
C SER A 313 18.19 -0.28 13.14
N PRO A 314 17.34 -0.69 14.12
CA PRO A 314 16.92 -2.09 14.24
C PRO A 314 16.23 -2.63 12.98
N ASP A 315 15.53 -1.78 12.22
CA ASP A 315 14.92 -2.16 10.95
C ASP A 315 15.98 -2.43 9.87
N GLN A 316 17.02 -1.58 9.79
CA GLN A 316 18.14 -1.80 8.89
C GLN A 316 18.92 -3.06 9.25
N PHE A 317 19.09 -3.33 10.56
CA PHE A 317 19.72 -4.57 11.02
C PHE A 317 18.88 -5.79 10.62
N ALA A 318 17.58 -5.77 10.88
CA ALA A 318 16.68 -6.86 10.51
C ALA A 318 16.68 -7.13 8.98
N ALA A 319 16.68 -6.06 8.18
CA ALA A 319 16.74 -6.17 6.72
C ALA A 319 18.07 -6.73 6.19
N ALA A 320 19.18 -6.41 6.85
CA ALA A 320 20.51 -6.87 6.45
C ALA A 320 20.88 -8.25 7.01
N ALA A 321 20.26 -8.67 8.11
CA ALA A 321 20.63 -9.86 8.84
C ALA A 321 20.65 -11.16 8.00
N PRO A 322 19.70 -11.43 7.08
CA PRO A 322 19.76 -12.61 6.23
C PRO A 322 21.00 -12.64 5.30
N ASP A 323 21.41 -11.47 4.83
CA ASP A 323 22.59 -11.34 3.94
C ASP A 323 23.91 -11.44 4.73
N LEU A 324 23.89 -11.04 6.01
CA LEU A 324 25.08 -10.98 6.87
C LEU A 324 25.36 -12.30 7.60
N PHE A 325 24.32 -13.06 7.90
CA PHE A 325 24.41 -14.23 8.76
C PHE A 325 23.84 -15.47 8.09
N PRO A 326 24.70 -16.30 7.47
CA PRO A 326 24.26 -17.57 6.85
C PRO A 326 23.49 -18.51 7.81
N GLU A 327 23.72 -18.36 9.12
CA GLU A 327 23.06 -19.12 10.17
C GLU A 327 21.55 -18.86 10.26
N ILE A 328 21.09 -17.72 9.76
CA ILE A 328 19.65 -17.38 9.69
C ILE A 328 18.96 -18.20 8.61
N GLY A 329 19.72 -18.65 7.59
CA GLY A 329 19.22 -19.39 6.45
C GLY A 329 18.26 -18.53 5.61
N ASP A 330 17.39 -19.20 4.87
CA ASP A 330 16.45 -18.54 3.96
C ASP A 330 15.19 -18.04 4.69
N ARG A 331 15.38 -17.20 5.74
CA ARG A 331 14.29 -16.62 6.53
C ARG A 331 14.39 -15.12 6.63
N VAL A 332 13.25 -14.46 6.49
CA VAL A 332 13.13 -13.02 6.73
C VAL A 332 13.25 -12.72 8.21
N VAL A 333 13.94 -11.64 8.55
CA VAL A 333 13.98 -11.11 9.93
C VAL A 333 13.05 -9.91 10.02
N VAL A 334 12.11 -9.96 10.97
CA VAL A 334 11.14 -8.89 11.22
C VAL A 334 11.47 -8.20 12.53
N ASN A 335 11.65 -6.87 12.50
CA ASN A 335 11.89 -6.10 13.73
C ASN A 335 10.62 -6.03 14.60
N LYS A 336 10.69 -6.59 15.80
CA LYS A 336 9.67 -6.50 16.86
C LYS A 336 10.26 -5.97 18.18
N THR A 337 11.39 -5.27 18.11
CA THR A 337 12.05 -4.73 19.31
C THR A 337 11.32 -3.54 19.90
N GLY A 338 10.56 -2.78 19.10
CA GLY A 338 9.99 -1.49 19.50
C GLY A 338 11.03 -0.39 19.73
N LEU A 339 12.31 -0.64 19.45
CA LEU A 339 13.38 0.35 19.59
C LEU A 339 13.33 1.35 18.43
N THR A 340 13.47 2.63 18.75
CA THR A 340 13.48 3.73 17.78
C THR A 340 14.85 4.43 17.76
N GLY A 341 15.26 4.89 16.56
CA GLY A 341 16.53 5.57 16.36
C GLY A 341 17.66 4.62 15.94
N ASN A 342 18.88 5.15 15.89
CA ASN A 342 20.05 4.44 15.40
C ASN A 342 21.01 4.10 16.54
N TYR A 343 21.73 3.00 16.38
CA TYR A 343 22.60 2.44 17.40
C TYR A 343 23.96 2.07 16.82
N ASN A 344 24.98 2.12 17.69
CA ASN A 344 26.31 1.59 17.42
C ASN A 344 26.48 0.31 18.25
N TRP A 345 27.06 -0.71 17.64
CA TRP A 345 27.30 -1.99 18.30
C TRP A 345 28.42 -2.78 17.62
N THR A 346 29.00 -3.69 18.36
CA THR A 346 29.97 -4.68 17.85
C THR A 346 29.47 -6.06 18.23
N LEU A 347 29.53 -7.00 17.29
CA LEU A 347 29.13 -8.38 17.48
C LEU A 347 30.29 -9.29 17.13
N LYS A 348 30.59 -10.26 18.02
CA LYS A 348 31.63 -11.28 17.82
C LYS A 348 31.02 -12.65 18.00
N TRP A 349 31.11 -13.50 16.98
CA TRP A 349 30.59 -14.85 16.99
C TRP A 349 31.48 -15.82 16.22
N THR A 350 31.25 -17.13 16.38
CA THR A 350 31.86 -18.17 15.55
C THR A 350 30.95 -18.48 14.38
N PRO A 351 31.33 -18.16 13.10
CA PRO A 351 30.53 -18.48 11.93
C PRO A 351 30.35 -19.99 11.73
N ALA A 352 29.12 -20.40 11.33
CA ALA A 352 28.78 -21.81 11.13
C ALA A 352 29.56 -22.50 9.99
N GLN A 353 30.14 -21.76 9.08
CA GLN A 353 30.96 -22.32 7.99
C GLN A 353 32.19 -23.10 8.45
N ASN A 354 32.65 -22.88 9.67
CA ASN A 354 33.74 -23.67 10.26
C ASN A 354 33.31 -25.08 10.69
N PHE A 355 31.99 -25.38 10.59
CA PHE A 355 31.43 -26.72 10.89
C PHE A 355 31.17 -27.59 9.65
N SER A 356 31.28 -27.05 8.44
CA SER A 356 31.17 -27.85 7.20
C SER A 356 32.50 -28.54 6.93
N GLY A 357 32.73 -29.65 7.62
CA GLY A 357 33.85 -30.54 7.43
C GLY A 357 33.89 -31.17 6.04
N ALA A 358 34.53 -30.50 5.11
CA ALA A 358 35.17 -31.16 3.98
C ALA A 358 36.70 -31.07 4.22
N SER A 359 37.26 -32.21 4.56
CA SER A 359 38.72 -32.48 4.79
C SER A 359 39.25 -32.03 6.15
N GLY A 360 39.60 -33.00 6.97
CA GLY A 360 40.32 -33.02 8.24
C GLY A 360 41.58 -32.17 8.38
N THR A 361 41.52 -30.88 8.12
CA THR A 361 42.51 -29.91 8.53
C THR A 361 41.99 -29.21 9.77
N LEU A 362 42.67 -29.42 10.88
CA LEU A 362 42.50 -28.70 12.12
C LEU A 362 42.46 -27.20 11.84
N PRO A 363 41.60 -26.41 12.52
CA PRO A 363 41.60 -24.97 12.40
C PRO A 363 43.00 -24.41 12.68
N PRO A 364 43.46 -23.35 12.01
CA PRO A 364 44.77 -22.78 12.27
C PRO A 364 44.88 -22.36 13.73
N PRO A 365 45.99 -22.62 14.38
CA PRO A 365 46.24 -22.27 15.77
C PRO A 365 46.16 -20.72 15.90
N GLY A 366 45.14 -20.23 16.61
CA GLY A 366 44.86 -18.80 16.81
C GLY A 366 43.42 -18.37 16.50
N SER A 367 42.53 -19.27 16.05
CA SER A 367 41.12 -19.02 16.09
C SER A 367 40.69 -19.05 17.57
N ASP A 368 40.19 -17.93 18.10
CA ASP A 368 39.57 -17.87 19.41
C ASP A 368 38.32 -18.79 19.38
N ASP A 369 38.53 -20.06 19.71
CA ASP A 369 37.48 -21.07 19.85
C ASP A 369 36.47 -20.75 20.99
N SER A 370 36.60 -19.55 21.57
CA SER A 370 35.77 -19.06 22.70
C SER A 370 34.60 -18.18 22.32
N ALA A 371 34.48 -17.80 21.02
CA ALA A 371 33.37 -16.94 20.63
C ALA A 371 32.01 -17.74 20.58
N PRO A 372 30.92 -17.20 21.11
CA PRO A 372 29.64 -17.87 21.15
C PRO A 372 29.01 -18.02 19.74
N SER A 373 27.99 -18.88 19.63
CA SER A 373 27.18 -18.95 18.40
C SER A 373 26.50 -17.60 18.11
N LEU A 374 26.10 -17.33 16.85
CA LEU A 374 25.40 -16.11 16.47
C LEU A 374 24.23 -15.77 17.40
N PHE A 375 23.35 -16.75 17.66
CA PHE A 375 22.16 -16.56 18.48
C PHE A 375 22.51 -16.21 19.95
N THR A 376 23.54 -16.83 20.48
CA THR A 376 24.06 -16.53 21.82
C THR A 376 24.74 -15.16 21.86
N ALA A 377 25.56 -14.84 20.85
CA ALA A 377 26.22 -13.56 20.72
C ALA A 377 25.23 -12.38 20.66
N LEU A 378 24.18 -12.49 19.85
CA LEU A 378 23.11 -11.49 19.78
C LEU A 378 22.47 -11.24 21.16
N GLN A 379 22.20 -12.32 21.91
CA GLN A 379 21.57 -12.21 23.20
C GLN A 379 22.51 -11.66 24.29
N GLU A 380 23.75 -12.11 24.33
CA GLU A 380 24.69 -11.73 25.38
C GLU A 380 25.32 -10.36 25.14
N GLN A 381 25.67 -10.05 23.89
CA GLN A 381 26.41 -8.84 23.56
C GLN A 381 25.47 -7.67 23.20
N LEU A 382 24.40 -7.92 22.45
CA LEU A 382 23.47 -6.86 22.01
C LEU A 382 22.17 -6.79 22.84
N GLY A 383 21.89 -7.81 23.65
CA GLY A 383 20.61 -7.92 24.37
C GLY A 383 19.40 -8.10 23.43
N LEU A 384 19.65 -8.66 22.24
CA LEU A 384 18.64 -8.95 21.22
C LEU A 384 18.51 -10.46 21.04
N LYS A 385 17.33 -10.93 20.62
CA LYS A 385 17.08 -12.35 20.37
C LYS A 385 16.30 -12.54 19.08
N LEU A 386 16.63 -13.56 18.33
CA LEU A 386 15.89 -14.03 17.17
C LEU A 386 14.95 -15.16 17.60
N GLU A 387 13.65 -14.93 17.49
CA GLU A 387 12.61 -15.93 17.80
C GLU A 387 11.95 -16.44 16.52
N SER A 388 11.98 -17.77 16.32
CA SER A 388 11.32 -18.40 15.18
C SER A 388 9.79 -18.35 15.37
N GLN A 389 9.08 -17.75 14.43
CA GLN A 389 7.61 -17.66 14.42
C GLN A 389 7.07 -17.62 13.01
N LYS A 390 5.74 -17.73 12.86
CA LYS A 390 5.06 -17.36 11.62
C LYS A 390 4.78 -15.86 11.63
N GLY A 391 4.98 -15.21 10.49
CA GLY A 391 4.69 -13.79 10.33
C GLY A 391 4.08 -13.51 8.96
N SER A 392 3.18 -12.52 8.91
CA SER A 392 2.68 -12.00 7.64
C SER A 392 3.78 -11.14 7.01
N VAL A 393 4.20 -11.52 5.82
CA VAL A 393 5.23 -10.82 5.05
C VAL A 393 4.72 -10.64 3.63
N GLU A 394 5.00 -9.48 3.07
CA GLU A 394 4.74 -9.22 1.66
C GLU A 394 5.64 -10.14 0.81
N THR A 395 5.03 -10.93 -0.06
CA THR A 395 5.70 -11.88 -0.94
C THR A 395 5.42 -11.54 -2.39
N LEU A 396 6.42 -11.75 -3.24
CA LEU A 396 6.33 -11.57 -4.69
C LEU A 396 5.80 -12.85 -5.31
N VAL A 397 4.73 -12.75 -6.07
CA VAL A 397 4.19 -13.87 -6.86
C VAL A 397 4.49 -13.60 -8.33
N VAL A 398 5.15 -14.53 -8.98
CA VAL A 398 5.41 -14.47 -10.43
C VAL A 398 4.14 -14.95 -11.15
N ASP A 399 3.46 -14.02 -11.82
CA ASP A 399 2.24 -14.31 -12.58
C ASP A 399 2.58 -14.94 -13.94
N SER A 400 3.65 -14.46 -14.58
CA SER A 400 4.19 -15.04 -15.80
C SER A 400 5.68 -14.70 -15.99
N ILE A 401 6.43 -15.61 -16.59
CA ILE A 401 7.83 -15.42 -16.98
C ILE A 401 8.17 -16.36 -18.14
N ASP A 402 8.84 -15.84 -19.16
CA ASP A 402 9.28 -16.60 -20.34
C ASP A 402 10.80 -16.70 -20.37
N ARG A 403 11.31 -17.77 -21.04
CA ARG A 403 12.75 -17.85 -21.31
C ARG A 403 13.12 -16.79 -22.34
N PRO A 404 14.23 -16.05 -22.14
CA PRO A 404 14.66 -15.06 -23.10
C PRO A 404 15.07 -15.73 -24.42
N THR A 405 14.76 -15.08 -25.54
CA THR A 405 15.37 -15.45 -26.84
C THR A 405 16.84 -15.06 -26.77
N ALA A 406 17.72 -15.97 -27.18
CA ALA A 406 19.15 -15.69 -27.28
C ALA A 406 19.41 -14.50 -28.22
N ASN A 407 20.18 -13.53 -27.74
CA ASN A 407 20.68 -12.42 -28.56
C ASN A 407 21.90 -12.86 -29.36
#